data_db5dca682882f021378a0a21c044c645
#
_entry.id   db5dca682882f021378a0a21c044c645
#
_cell.length_a   1.000
_cell.length_b   1.000
_cell.length_c   1.000
_cell.angle_alpha   90.00
_cell.angle_beta   90.00
_cell.angle_gamma   90.00
#
_symmetry.space_group_name_H-M   'P 1'
#
loop_
_entity.id
_entity.type
_entity.pdbx_description
1 polymer ?
#
loop_
_entity_poly.entity_id
_entity_poly.type
_entity_poly.pdbx_seq_one_letter_code
_entity_poly.pdbx_strand_id
1 'polypeptide(L)'
;ILSRGSTFSSGGGSVYTLEESVDFADPNNQITVATVDSDTGVPTFYAIKAQGKIKSGTLSTTRISVGDYQRFRRIQIPFDNITEVVSVVDTQGNEYFEVDYLSQDTVFKQESNYESDKDVVPYILKVMPVPRRFVTEFDAAGNCFLQFGYGSAENVTKDLIVDPADVVMDMNGRNYVTDKTFDPSNLIESDKFGLSPTDTTLVITYRENTAGSANASIGSINKVIGGNLNFSNETSLSSNKASSVRSSLEVENEESITGDTSVLSAEDIRQRAFSSYASQGRAVTRDDYVSICYRMPKKFGSIKRVNVMQDSDSFKRNLNLYVLGESPQQKLMVTNTTLKDNLKVWLNKYRMMNDTIDILDGTVINYGIEFEILADKNMNRYTVLQSCVRRLQEVNSVINNFGEPISISNIYQTLNKVDGVVDTHDVKIVNKSGGAYSNISYDIDSNISNDGRMVMIPENAVAEILTPSSDIKGVVR
;
A
#
# COMPACT_ATOMS: atom_id res chain seq x y z
N ILE A 1 -21.77 19.68 6.48
CA ILE A 1 -20.74 19.01 5.68
C ILE A 1 -19.50 18.83 6.53
N LEU A 2 -18.99 17.60 6.62
CA LEU A 2 -17.70 17.33 7.21
C LEU A 2 -16.64 17.52 6.11
N SER A 3 -15.74 18.47 6.31
CA SER A 3 -14.78 18.85 5.27
C SER A 3 -13.69 17.82 5.08
N ARG A 4 -13.23 17.69 3.82
CA ARG A 4 -11.99 17.02 3.46
C ARG A 4 -10.84 17.46 4.38
N GLY A 5 -9.97 16.55 4.76
CA GLY A 5 -8.85 16.83 5.66
C GLY A 5 -9.20 16.68 7.16
N SER A 6 -10.46 16.35 7.51
CA SER A 6 -10.78 15.95 8.87
C SER A 6 -9.99 14.70 9.28
N THR A 7 -9.50 14.66 10.52
CA THR A 7 -8.58 13.64 11.00
C THR A 7 -9.17 12.78 12.11
N PHE A 8 -8.91 11.50 12.01
CA PHE A 8 -9.36 10.45 12.92
C PHE A 8 -8.17 9.64 13.43
N SER A 9 -8.31 8.95 14.55
CA SER A 9 -7.26 8.06 15.04
C SER A 9 -7.79 6.72 15.51
N SER A 10 -6.89 5.74 15.40
CA SER A 10 -7.06 4.44 16.06
C SER A 10 -6.51 4.47 17.48
N GLY A 11 -6.89 3.49 18.29
CA GLY A 11 -6.34 3.31 19.63
C GLY A 11 -4.81 3.12 19.67
N GLY A 12 -4.19 2.75 18.55
CA GLY A 12 -2.75 2.58 18.38
C GLY A 12 -1.99 3.85 17.98
N GLY A 13 -2.66 5.01 17.88
CA GLY A 13 -2.03 6.29 17.54
C GLY A 13 -1.86 6.58 16.05
N SER A 14 -2.23 5.65 15.16
CA SER A 14 -2.27 5.91 13.72
C SER A 14 -3.35 6.94 13.37
N VAL A 15 -3.00 7.87 12.48
CA VAL A 15 -3.89 8.96 12.05
C VAL A 15 -4.40 8.68 10.65
N TYR A 16 -5.69 8.98 10.44
CA TYR A 16 -6.38 8.82 9.17
C TYR A 16 -7.05 10.13 8.78
N THR A 17 -6.96 10.49 7.51
CA THR A 17 -7.49 11.75 7.00
C THR A 17 -8.62 11.48 6.00
N LEU A 18 -9.72 12.22 6.11
CA LEU A 18 -10.84 12.17 5.19
C LEU A 18 -10.43 12.67 3.80
N GLU A 19 -10.67 11.86 2.79
CA GLU A 19 -10.25 12.15 1.41
C GLU A 19 -11.22 13.08 0.68
N GLU A 20 -12.51 12.91 0.92
CA GLU A 20 -13.57 13.69 0.30
C GLU A 20 -14.49 14.26 1.37
N SER A 21 -15.12 15.41 1.10
CA SER A 21 -16.08 15.99 2.03
C SER A 21 -17.36 15.15 2.09
N VAL A 22 -17.90 14.94 3.29
CA VAL A 22 -19.11 14.14 3.52
C VAL A 22 -20.27 15.06 3.83
N ASP A 23 -21.33 14.96 3.05
CA ASP A 23 -22.55 15.73 3.26
C ASP A 23 -23.57 14.92 4.08
N PHE A 24 -23.81 15.36 5.31
CA PHE A 24 -24.84 14.76 6.17
C PHE A 24 -26.27 15.13 5.77
N ALA A 25 -26.44 16.10 4.86
CA ALA A 25 -27.76 16.47 4.34
C ALA A 25 -28.20 15.64 3.14
N ASP A 26 -27.36 14.73 2.64
CA ASP A 26 -27.70 13.83 1.55
C ASP A 26 -28.94 13.00 1.96
N PRO A 27 -30.02 12.97 1.14
CA PRO A 27 -31.24 12.22 1.44
C PRO A 27 -31.03 10.70 1.49
N ASN A 28 -29.93 10.19 0.94
CA ASN A 28 -29.59 8.76 0.99
C ASN A 28 -28.99 8.34 2.34
N ASN A 29 -28.62 9.29 3.21
CA ASN A 29 -28.08 8.98 4.52
C ASN A 29 -29.12 8.33 5.43
N GLN A 30 -28.69 7.38 6.23
CA GLN A 30 -29.54 6.74 7.22
C GLN A 30 -29.82 7.68 8.40
N ILE A 31 -31.08 8.00 8.64
CA ILE A 31 -31.53 8.83 9.76
C ILE A 31 -32.28 7.97 10.77
N THR A 32 -31.83 8.00 12.03
CA THR A 32 -32.46 7.29 13.15
C THR A 32 -32.76 8.26 14.28
N VAL A 33 -33.79 7.95 15.08
CA VAL A 33 -34.10 8.74 16.28
C VAL A 33 -33.10 8.41 17.36
N ALA A 34 -32.36 9.41 17.84
CA ALA A 34 -31.35 9.24 18.88
C ALA A 34 -31.94 9.39 20.29
N THR A 35 -32.77 10.41 20.50
CA THR A 35 -33.43 10.64 21.79
C THR A 35 -34.88 11.04 21.61
N VAL A 36 -35.72 10.65 22.55
CA VAL A 36 -37.15 10.94 22.60
C VAL A 36 -37.41 11.65 23.92
N ASP A 37 -38.25 12.64 23.89
CA ASP A 37 -38.75 13.32 25.10
C ASP A 37 -39.57 12.30 25.92
N SER A 38 -39.23 12.16 27.20
CA SER A 38 -39.85 11.16 28.10
C SER A 38 -41.33 11.42 28.38
N ASP A 39 -41.78 12.70 28.27
CA ASP A 39 -43.11 13.09 28.65
C ASP A 39 -44.07 13.14 27.45
N THR A 40 -43.55 13.52 26.30
CA THR A 40 -44.37 13.74 25.08
C THR A 40 -44.18 12.62 24.03
N GLY A 41 -43.15 11.81 24.14
CA GLY A 41 -42.81 10.78 23.14
C GLY A 41 -42.32 11.36 21.80
N VAL A 42 -42.08 12.67 21.72
CA VAL A 42 -41.64 13.35 20.49
C VAL A 42 -40.09 13.21 20.36
N PRO A 43 -39.57 12.86 19.16
CA PRO A 43 -38.15 12.85 18.93
C PRO A 43 -37.50 14.23 19.13
N THR A 44 -36.47 14.30 19.96
CA THR A 44 -35.74 15.54 20.27
C THR A 44 -34.43 15.65 19.51
N PHE A 45 -33.76 14.51 19.23
CA PHE A 45 -32.55 14.45 18.45
C PHE A 45 -32.60 13.28 17.48
N TYR A 46 -31.95 13.48 16.34
CA TYR A 46 -31.75 12.46 15.30
C TYR A 46 -30.26 12.18 15.12
N ALA A 47 -29.92 10.93 14.95
CA ALA A 47 -28.57 10.51 14.54
C ALA A 47 -28.57 10.28 13.03
N ILE A 48 -27.59 10.86 12.34
CA ILE A 48 -27.40 10.73 10.90
C ILE A 48 -26.13 9.94 10.67
N LYS A 49 -26.21 8.80 9.99
CA LYS A 49 -25.07 8.00 9.59
C LYS A 49 -24.73 8.30 8.13
N ALA A 50 -23.51 8.75 7.89
CA ALA A 50 -22.96 8.98 6.57
C ALA A 50 -21.62 8.26 6.41
N GLN A 51 -21.29 7.81 5.21
CA GLN A 51 -20.05 7.14 4.91
C GLN A 51 -19.07 8.07 4.22
N GLY A 52 -17.77 7.90 4.50
CA GLY A 52 -16.70 8.64 3.88
C GLY A 52 -15.46 7.82 3.70
N LYS A 53 -14.66 8.15 2.69
CA LYS A 53 -13.37 7.48 2.43
C LYS A 53 -12.27 8.14 3.22
N ILE A 54 -11.46 7.33 3.89
CA ILE A 54 -10.31 7.79 4.66
C ILE A 54 -9.03 7.14 4.14
N LYS A 55 -7.94 7.89 4.22
CA LYS A 55 -6.58 7.41 3.96
C LYS A 55 -5.71 7.58 5.20
N SER A 56 -4.77 6.68 5.42
CA SER A 56 -3.81 6.80 6.52
C SER A 56 -2.86 7.98 6.32
N GLY A 57 -2.41 8.55 7.43
CA GLY A 57 -1.49 9.68 7.47
C GLY A 57 -2.18 11.04 7.53
N THR A 58 -1.37 12.07 7.73
CA THR A 58 -1.77 13.47 7.82
C THR A 58 -1.36 14.22 6.56
N LEU A 59 -2.15 15.24 6.19
CA LEU A 59 -1.79 16.15 5.11
C LEU A 59 -0.94 17.30 5.66
N SER A 60 0.22 17.50 5.05
CA SER A 60 1.14 18.61 5.36
C SER A 60 1.43 19.41 4.09
N THR A 61 1.76 20.68 4.26
CA THR A 61 2.08 21.57 3.15
C THR A 61 3.41 22.25 3.38
N THR A 62 4.28 22.22 2.39
CA THR A 62 5.56 22.94 2.40
C THR A 62 5.69 23.88 1.22
N ARG A 63 6.54 24.90 1.39
CA ARG A 63 6.85 25.87 0.34
C ARG A 63 8.33 25.79 0.03
N ILE A 64 8.65 25.58 -1.25
CA ILE A 64 10.03 25.47 -1.72
C ILE A 64 10.24 26.53 -2.80
N SER A 65 11.17 27.47 -2.56
CA SER A 65 11.56 28.47 -3.55
C SER A 65 12.42 27.84 -4.61
N VAL A 66 12.07 28.10 -5.85
CA VAL A 66 12.76 27.61 -7.04
C VAL A 66 13.37 28.82 -7.77
N GLY A 67 14.68 28.83 -7.93
CA GLY A 67 15.40 29.89 -8.66
C GLY A 67 15.41 29.66 -10.16
N ASP A 68 16.47 30.16 -10.81
CA ASP A 68 16.71 30.18 -12.27
C ASP A 68 16.39 28.82 -12.93
N TYR A 69 16.09 28.87 -14.22
CA TYR A 69 15.79 27.69 -15.03
C TYR A 69 16.89 26.63 -14.97
N GLN A 70 16.48 25.39 -14.72
CA GLN A 70 17.36 24.23 -14.74
C GLN A 70 16.64 23.06 -15.43
N ARG A 71 17.32 22.40 -16.36
CA ARG A 71 16.86 21.22 -17.08
C ARG A 71 16.73 20.04 -16.12
N PHE A 72 15.66 19.29 -16.23
CA PHE A 72 15.40 18.11 -15.39
C PHE A 72 15.61 18.40 -13.89
N ARG A 73 15.11 19.56 -13.47
CA ARG A 73 15.22 19.99 -12.07
C ARG A 73 14.70 18.92 -11.13
N ARG A 74 15.54 18.59 -10.15
CA ARG A 74 15.21 17.64 -9.09
C ARG A 74 15.15 18.39 -7.76
N ILE A 75 13.99 18.32 -7.10
CA ILE A 75 13.72 19.03 -5.84
C ILE A 75 13.45 18.01 -4.78
N GLN A 76 14.23 18.03 -3.70
CA GLN A 76 13.97 17.20 -2.52
C GLN A 76 12.89 17.86 -1.65
N ILE A 77 11.93 17.08 -1.21
CA ILE A 77 11.01 17.49 -0.15
C ILE A 77 11.72 17.23 1.18
N PRO A 78 11.95 18.26 2.03
CA PRO A 78 12.82 18.15 3.20
C PRO A 78 12.11 17.52 4.41
N PHE A 79 11.39 16.41 4.19
CA PHE A 79 10.66 15.69 5.22
C PHE A 79 10.75 14.18 4.99
N ASP A 80 10.72 13.43 6.08
CA ASP A 80 10.75 11.97 6.07
C ASP A 80 9.34 11.39 6.04
N ASN A 81 9.23 10.11 5.71
CA ASN A 81 7.98 9.34 5.75
C ASN A 81 6.86 9.87 4.84
N ILE A 82 7.21 10.46 3.71
CA ILE A 82 6.26 10.89 2.68
C ILE A 82 5.72 9.66 1.97
N THR A 83 4.40 9.52 1.96
CA THR A 83 3.72 8.38 1.31
C THR A 83 3.10 8.76 -0.03
N GLU A 84 2.66 10.02 -0.18
CA GLU A 84 1.96 10.49 -1.36
C GLU A 84 2.19 12.01 -1.53
N VAL A 85 2.44 12.45 -2.76
CA VAL A 85 2.38 13.87 -3.12
C VAL A 85 0.98 14.14 -3.66
N VAL A 86 0.22 14.99 -2.97
CA VAL A 86 -1.20 15.23 -3.27
C VAL A 86 -1.36 16.30 -4.33
N SER A 87 -0.60 17.40 -4.22
CA SER A 87 -0.64 18.49 -5.19
C SER A 87 0.65 19.31 -5.16
N VAL A 88 1.03 19.83 -6.31
CA VAL A 88 2.14 20.76 -6.48
C VAL A 88 1.62 21.95 -7.27
N VAL A 89 1.60 23.13 -6.67
CA VAL A 89 1.07 24.36 -7.26
C VAL A 89 2.12 25.46 -7.11
N ASP A 90 2.31 26.26 -8.15
CA ASP A 90 3.20 27.42 -8.06
C ASP A 90 2.45 28.67 -7.56
N THR A 91 3.20 29.72 -7.25
CA THR A 91 2.63 31.02 -6.80
C THR A 91 1.81 31.75 -7.87
N GLN A 92 1.89 31.32 -9.11
CA GLN A 92 1.09 31.86 -10.23
C GLN A 92 -0.23 31.10 -10.40
N GLY A 93 -0.47 30.04 -9.59
CA GLY A 93 -1.66 29.21 -9.67
C GLY A 93 -1.59 28.08 -10.68
N ASN A 94 -0.41 27.83 -11.27
CA ASN A 94 -0.25 26.69 -12.17
C ASN A 94 -0.08 25.40 -11.36
N GLU A 95 -0.83 24.37 -11.71
CA GLU A 95 -0.76 23.04 -11.13
C GLU A 95 0.18 22.15 -11.93
N TYR A 96 1.02 21.37 -11.23
CA TYR A 96 1.90 20.36 -11.78
C TYR A 96 1.34 18.99 -11.44
N PHE A 97 1.24 18.13 -12.44
CA PHE A 97 0.61 16.81 -12.32
C PHE A 97 1.66 15.71 -12.21
N GLU A 98 1.42 14.77 -11.31
CA GLU A 98 2.24 13.57 -11.21
C GLU A 98 1.94 12.64 -12.39
N VAL A 99 2.99 12.13 -13.02
CA VAL A 99 2.95 11.20 -14.14
C VAL A 99 3.88 10.02 -13.88
N ASP A 100 3.63 8.89 -14.54
CA ASP A 100 4.47 7.70 -14.39
C ASP A 100 5.87 7.91 -15.01
N TYR A 101 5.95 8.70 -16.09
CA TYR A 101 7.19 9.08 -16.77
C TYR A 101 7.05 10.44 -17.45
N LEU A 102 8.12 11.21 -17.52
CA LEU A 102 8.10 12.60 -18.00
C LEU A 102 7.65 12.77 -19.47
N SER A 103 7.73 11.74 -20.31
CA SER A 103 7.21 11.78 -21.67
C SER A 103 5.70 11.56 -21.79
N GLN A 104 5.02 11.25 -20.68
CA GLN A 104 3.55 11.17 -20.64
C GLN A 104 2.98 12.60 -20.64
N ASP A 105 2.33 12.99 -21.71
CA ASP A 105 1.78 14.34 -21.92
C ASP A 105 0.30 14.48 -21.53
N THR A 106 -0.37 13.36 -21.25
CA THR A 106 -1.79 13.33 -20.95
C THR A 106 -2.07 12.55 -19.67
N VAL A 107 -3.05 13.03 -18.89
CA VAL A 107 -3.60 12.37 -17.71
C VAL A 107 -5.10 12.19 -17.88
N PHE A 108 -5.62 11.07 -17.42
CA PHE A 108 -7.06 10.82 -17.42
C PHE A 108 -7.68 11.36 -16.14
N LYS A 109 -8.59 12.32 -16.30
CA LYS A 109 -9.39 12.86 -15.21
C LYS A 109 -10.80 12.28 -15.24
N GLN A 110 -11.28 11.91 -14.09
CA GLN A 110 -12.63 11.44 -13.90
C GLN A 110 -13.54 12.64 -13.61
N GLU A 111 -14.55 12.85 -14.43
CA GLU A 111 -15.58 13.87 -14.23
C GLU A 111 -16.93 13.20 -14.00
N SER A 112 -17.77 13.76 -13.12
CA SER A 112 -19.13 13.24 -12.92
C SER A 112 -19.95 13.39 -14.18
N ASN A 113 -20.68 12.33 -14.53
CA ASN A 113 -21.58 12.35 -15.68
C ASN A 113 -22.91 13.00 -15.27
N TYR A 114 -23.31 14.05 -15.98
CA TYR A 114 -24.59 14.74 -15.79
C TYR A 114 -25.59 14.47 -16.92
N GLU A 115 -25.22 13.61 -17.87
CA GLU A 115 -26.06 13.24 -18.99
C GLU A 115 -27.18 12.27 -18.59
N SER A 116 -28.04 11.93 -19.54
CA SER A 116 -29.20 11.06 -19.31
C SER A 116 -28.87 9.62 -18.91
N ASP A 117 -27.65 9.19 -19.14
CA ASP A 117 -27.11 7.84 -18.86
C ASP A 117 -26.28 7.76 -17.58
N LYS A 118 -26.29 8.82 -16.74
CA LYS A 118 -25.52 8.90 -15.49
C LYS A 118 -25.75 7.72 -14.53
N ASP A 119 -26.92 7.10 -14.58
CA ASP A 119 -27.27 5.97 -13.73
C ASP A 119 -26.56 4.66 -14.19
N VAL A 120 -26.15 4.60 -15.45
CA VAL A 120 -25.43 3.47 -16.03
C VAL A 120 -23.93 3.74 -16.08
N VAL A 121 -23.54 4.97 -16.42
CA VAL A 121 -22.15 5.43 -16.50
C VAL A 121 -22.00 6.69 -15.64
N PRO A 122 -21.73 6.56 -14.34
CA PRO A 122 -21.72 7.68 -13.42
C PRO A 122 -20.55 8.66 -13.65
N TYR A 123 -19.49 8.24 -14.34
CA TYR A 123 -18.30 9.06 -14.57
C TYR A 123 -17.84 8.99 -16.02
N ILE A 124 -17.41 10.13 -16.53
CA ILE A 124 -16.79 10.30 -17.85
C ILE A 124 -15.28 10.40 -17.67
N LEU A 125 -14.53 9.64 -18.44
CA LEU A 125 -13.08 9.70 -18.48
C LEU A 125 -12.65 10.77 -19.48
N LYS A 126 -12.07 11.87 -18.99
CA LYS A 126 -11.60 12.97 -19.82
C LYS A 126 -10.07 12.95 -19.91
N VAL A 127 -9.58 13.02 -21.14
CA VAL A 127 -8.15 13.19 -21.40
C VAL A 127 -7.79 14.64 -21.21
N MET A 128 -6.80 14.90 -20.35
CA MET A 128 -6.29 16.25 -20.08
C MET A 128 -4.80 16.32 -20.42
N PRO A 129 -4.39 17.21 -21.35
CA PRO A 129 -2.96 17.45 -21.59
C PRO A 129 -2.33 18.13 -20.39
N VAL A 130 -1.16 17.67 -19.97
CA VAL A 130 -0.42 18.15 -18.79
C VAL A 130 0.97 18.62 -19.17
N PRO A 131 1.13 19.86 -19.65
CA PRO A 131 2.44 20.42 -19.98
C PRO A 131 3.32 20.57 -18.74
N ARG A 132 2.72 20.85 -17.56
CA ARG A 132 3.42 20.93 -16.28
C ARG A 132 3.25 19.62 -15.53
N ARG A 133 4.33 18.86 -15.42
CA ARG A 133 4.32 17.51 -14.84
C ARG A 133 5.62 17.19 -14.13
N PHE A 134 5.53 16.24 -13.21
CA PHE A 134 6.67 15.73 -12.47
C PHE A 134 6.54 14.23 -12.23
N VAL A 135 7.67 13.60 -11.91
CA VAL A 135 7.73 12.22 -11.44
C VAL A 135 8.22 12.24 -9.99
N THR A 136 7.61 11.44 -9.15
CA THR A 136 8.02 11.26 -7.75
C THR A 136 9.02 10.12 -7.68
N GLU A 137 10.21 10.38 -7.12
CA GLU A 137 11.27 9.41 -6.91
C GLU A 137 11.62 9.30 -5.42
N PHE A 138 11.92 8.10 -4.97
CA PHE A 138 12.46 7.86 -3.64
C PHE A 138 13.88 7.32 -3.74
N ASP A 139 14.77 7.84 -2.91
CA ASP A 139 16.11 7.29 -2.79
C ASP A 139 16.15 6.08 -1.83
N ALA A 140 17.32 5.46 -1.70
CA ALA A 140 17.53 4.32 -0.81
C ALA A 140 17.37 4.67 0.69
N ALA A 141 17.47 5.95 1.05
CA ALA A 141 17.25 6.44 2.41
C ALA A 141 15.79 6.79 2.69
N GLY A 142 14.90 6.72 1.66
CA GLY A 142 13.49 7.09 1.77
C GLY A 142 13.19 8.56 1.53
N ASN A 143 14.18 9.37 1.13
CA ASN A 143 13.94 10.76 0.77
C ASN A 143 13.12 10.85 -0.51
N CYS A 144 12.14 11.76 -0.52
CA CYS A 144 11.26 12.00 -1.64
C CYS A 144 11.78 13.15 -2.51
N PHE A 145 11.86 12.91 -3.82
CA PHE A 145 12.28 13.88 -4.81
C PHE A 145 11.19 14.06 -5.86
N LEU A 146 11.00 15.30 -6.30
CA LEU A 146 10.19 15.65 -7.45
C LEU A 146 11.13 15.95 -8.61
N GLN A 147 11.05 15.17 -9.67
CA GLN A 147 11.81 15.41 -10.89
C GLN A 147 10.90 16.02 -11.95
N PHE A 148 11.26 17.22 -12.41
CA PHE A 148 10.56 17.97 -13.44
C PHE A 148 11.19 17.76 -14.82
N GLY A 149 10.53 18.28 -15.84
CA GLY A 149 10.97 18.13 -17.21
C GLY A 149 12.07 19.08 -17.65
N TYR A 150 12.20 19.20 -18.97
CA TYR A 150 13.25 19.97 -19.63
C TYR A 150 12.77 21.31 -20.14
N GLY A 151 11.47 21.45 -20.48
CA GLY A 151 10.94 22.63 -21.16
C GLY A 151 10.97 23.89 -20.30
N SER A 152 11.09 25.04 -20.95
CA SER A 152 10.96 26.36 -20.37
C SER A 152 9.63 26.99 -20.80
N ALA A 153 8.96 27.71 -19.90
CA ALA A 153 7.72 28.41 -20.23
C ALA A 153 7.89 29.44 -21.39
N GLU A 154 9.09 29.97 -21.55
CA GLU A 154 9.42 30.89 -22.66
C GLU A 154 9.48 30.16 -24.01
N ASN A 155 9.84 28.88 -24.03
CA ASN A 155 9.96 28.11 -25.28
C ASN A 155 8.56 27.66 -25.78
N VAL A 156 7.61 27.42 -24.89
CA VAL A 156 6.24 27.07 -25.26
C VAL A 156 5.55 28.15 -26.09
N THR A 157 5.90 29.40 -25.87
CA THR A 157 5.37 30.53 -26.68
C THR A 157 6.01 30.65 -28.06
N LYS A 158 7.17 30.03 -28.30
CA LYS A 158 7.87 30.08 -29.58
C LYS A 158 7.47 28.97 -30.55
N ASP A 159 7.02 27.83 -30.04
CA ASP A 159 6.66 26.65 -30.84
C ASP A 159 5.15 26.53 -31.13
N LEU A 160 4.46 27.66 -31.28
CA LEU A 160 3.08 27.73 -31.80
C LEU A 160 2.97 27.38 -33.31
N ILE A 161 3.96 26.70 -33.88
CA ILE A 161 3.82 26.06 -35.17
C ILE A 161 3.14 24.73 -34.92
N VAL A 162 1.81 24.73 -35.09
CA VAL A 162 0.99 23.52 -35.07
C VAL A 162 1.59 22.53 -36.05
N ASP A 163 2.05 21.36 -35.57
CA ASP A 163 2.51 20.29 -36.48
C ASP A 163 1.32 19.91 -37.39
N PRO A 164 1.46 20.01 -38.71
CA PRO A 164 0.37 19.66 -39.63
C PRO A 164 -0.19 18.23 -39.40
N ALA A 165 0.61 17.37 -38.78
CA ALA A 165 0.16 16.01 -38.43
C ALA A 165 -0.84 15.97 -37.27
N ASP A 166 -0.83 16.99 -36.39
CA ASP A 166 -1.77 17.10 -35.24
C ASP A 166 -3.11 17.76 -35.67
N VAL A 167 -3.18 18.32 -36.89
CA VAL A 167 -4.39 18.98 -37.42
C VAL A 167 -5.14 18.09 -38.42
N VAL A 168 -4.66 16.90 -38.69
CA VAL A 168 -5.37 15.96 -39.56
C VAL A 168 -6.62 15.47 -38.84
N MET A 169 -7.78 16.00 -39.28
CA MET A 169 -9.08 15.53 -38.82
C MET A 169 -9.18 14.02 -39.07
N ASP A 170 -9.55 13.28 -38.05
CA ASP A 170 -9.94 11.87 -38.17
C ASP A 170 -11.04 11.71 -39.25
N MET A 171 -10.64 11.27 -40.42
CA MET A 171 -11.62 10.86 -41.43
C MET A 171 -12.23 9.55 -40.95
N ASN A 172 -13.55 9.51 -40.79
CA ASN A 172 -14.36 8.38 -40.37
C ASN A 172 -13.76 7.03 -40.78
N GLY A 173 -13.28 6.27 -39.77
CA GLY A 173 -12.87 4.86 -39.91
C GLY A 173 -11.45 4.61 -40.42
N ARG A 174 -10.56 5.60 -40.48
CA ARG A 174 -9.16 5.40 -40.84
C ARG A 174 -8.23 6.02 -39.81
N ASN A 175 -7.61 5.18 -39.01
CA ASN A 175 -6.48 5.57 -38.16
C ASN A 175 -5.23 5.65 -39.04
N TYR A 176 -4.68 6.85 -39.20
CA TYR A 176 -3.37 7.01 -39.82
C TYR A 176 -2.29 6.74 -38.76
N VAL A 177 -1.55 5.66 -38.96
CA VAL A 177 -0.27 5.49 -38.29
C VAL A 177 0.74 6.33 -39.07
N THR A 178 1.16 7.47 -38.54
CA THR A 178 2.23 8.26 -39.12
C THR A 178 3.56 7.55 -38.86
N ASP A 179 4.29 7.21 -39.94
CA ASP A 179 5.66 6.73 -39.90
C ASP A 179 6.59 7.90 -39.49
N LYS A 180 6.46 8.42 -38.29
CA LYS A 180 7.46 9.32 -37.72
C LYS A 180 8.60 8.47 -37.18
N THR A 181 9.74 8.56 -37.84
CA THR A 181 11.00 7.99 -37.33
C THR A 181 11.25 8.59 -35.97
N PHE A 182 11.23 7.77 -34.95
CA PHE A 182 11.53 8.18 -33.58
C PHE A 182 13.02 8.54 -33.48
N ASP A 183 13.33 9.80 -33.44
CA ASP A 183 14.67 10.34 -33.17
C ASP A 183 14.71 10.79 -31.70
N PRO A 184 15.44 10.10 -30.81
CA PRO A 184 15.57 10.48 -29.43
C PRO A 184 16.16 11.90 -29.23
N SER A 185 16.97 12.39 -30.19
CA SER A 185 17.57 13.71 -30.11
C SER A 185 16.53 14.83 -30.23
N ASN A 186 15.49 14.63 -31.02
CA ASN A 186 14.38 15.59 -31.16
C ASN A 186 13.51 15.68 -29.91
N LEU A 187 13.48 14.62 -29.07
CA LEU A 187 12.80 14.66 -27.79
C LEU A 187 13.49 15.58 -26.77
N ILE A 188 14.81 15.72 -26.88
CA ILE A 188 15.62 16.55 -25.97
C ILE A 188 15.43 18.04 -26.29
N GLU A 189 15.12 18.39 -27.54
CA GLU A 189 14.91 19.77 -28.01
C GLU A 189 13.45 20.25 -27.91
N SER A 190 12.51 19.35 -27.65
CA SER A 190 11.08 19.64 -27.55
C SER A 190 10.57 19.60 -26.11
N ASP A 191 9.46 20.32 -25.83
CA ASP A 191 8.78 20.33 -24.52
C ASP A 191 8.12 18.99 -24.16
N LYS A 192 8.43 17.93 -24.88
CA LYS A 192 7.84 16.60 -24.73
C LYS A 192 8.10 15.94 -23.39
N PHE A 193 9.04 16.42 -22.61
CA PHE A 193 9.28 15.98 -21.23
C PHE A 193 8.62 16.87 -20.17
N GLY A 194 7.82 17.87 -20.57
CA GLY A 194 7.17 18.80 -19.66
C GLY A 194 8.03 19.96 -19.22
N LEU A 195 7.39 20.93 -18.58
CA LEU A 195 8.01 22.19 -18.18
C LEU A 195 8.71 22.06 -16.82
N SER A 196 9.89 22.71 -16.71
CA SER A 196 10.59 22.89 -15.45
C SER A 196 10.10 24.17 -14.75
N PRO A 197 9.81 24.14 -13.44
CA PRO A 197 9.49 25.35 -12.69
C PRO A 197 10.70 26.30 -12.65
N THR A 198 10.44 27.61 -12.80
CA THR A 198 11.46 28.65 -12.88
C THR A 198 10.99 29.88 -12.13
N ASP A 199 11.85 30.51 -11.34
CA ASP A 199 11.62 31.78 -10.61
C ASP A 199 10.26 31.84 -9.88
N THR A 200 9.91 30.73 -9.21
CA THR A 200 8.63 30.60 -8.53
C THR A 200 8.79 29.90 -7.18
N THR A 201 7.77 29.96 -6.37
CA THR A 201 7.71 29.14 -5.15
C THR A 201 6.64 28.06 -5.33
N LEU A 202 7.06 26.81 -5.19
CA LEU A 202 6.15 25.67 -5.22
C LEU A 202 5.53 25.46 -3.84
N VAL A 203 4.21 25.36 -3.83
CA VAL A 203 3.42 24.94 -2.67
C VAL A 203 3.11 23.45 -2.87
N ILE A 204 3.74 22.61 -2.08
CA ILE A 204 3.64 21.15 -2.20
C ILE A 204 2.80 20.66 -1.04
N THR A 205 1.67 20.03 -1.34
CA THR A 205 0.85 19.31 -0.36
C THR A 205 1.15 17.83 -0.48
N TYR A 206 1.53 17.22 0.60
CA TYR A 206 1.91 15.81 0.66
C TYR A 206 1.28 15.13 1.88
N ARG A 207 1.26 13.82 1.84
CA ARG A 207 0.80 12.97 2.94
C ARG A 207 2.01 12.36 3.62
N GLU A 208 2.07 12.53 4.92
CA GLU A 208 3.07 11.90 5.77
C GLU A 208 2.41 10.87 6.69
N ASN A 209 3.12 9.78 6.94
CA ASN A 209 2.69 8.75 7.88
C ASN A 209 3.84 8.41 8.81
N THR A 210 3.75 8.87 10.06
CA THR A 210 4.75 8.64 11.10
C THR A 210 4.45 7.38 11.93
N ALA A 211 3.33 6.72 11.67
CA ALA A 211 2.96 5.50 12.37
C ALA A 211 3.82 4.31 11.90
N GLY A 212 4.18 3.43 12.82
CA GLY A 212 4.91 2.19 12.50
C GLY A 212 4.10 1.21 11.65
N SER A 213 2.78 1.35 11.61
CA SER A 213 1.87 0.67 10.69
C SER A 213 0.61 1.51 10.47
N ALA A 214 0.17 1.59 9.24
CA ALA A 214 -1.07 2.25 8.84
C ALA A 214 -2.27 1.30 8.80
N ASN A 215 -2.08 0.01 9.09
CA ASN A 215 -3.13 -0.98 9.12
C ASN A 215 -4.05 -0.77 10.33
N ALA A 216 -5.35 -1.01 10.16
CA ALA A 216 -6.35 -0.87 11.21
C ALA A 216 -7.42 -1.98 11.11
N SER A 217 -7.78 -2.55 12.23
CA SER A 217 -8.88 -3.52 12.30
C SER A 217 -10.24 -2.82 12.23
N ILE A 218 -11.30 -3.56 11.93
CA ILE A 218 -12.69 -3.07 11.97
C ILE A 218 -12.97 -2.49 13.37
N GLY A 219 -13.63 -1.31 13.43
CA GLY A 219 -14.00 -0.64 14.69
C GLY A 219 -12.84 -0.05 15.49
N SER A 220 -11.59 -0.13 14.99
CA SER A 220 -10.43 0.39 15.71
C SER A 220 -10.24 1.90 15.58
N ILE A 221 -10.79 2.52 14.53
CA ILE A 221 -10.77 3.96 14.31
C ILE A 221 -12.02 4.56 14.96
N ASN A 222 -11.87 5.02 16.19
CA ASN A 222 -12.98 5.43 17.02
C ASN A 222 -12.83 6.82 17.65
N LYS A 223 -11.78 7.56 17.27
CA LYS A 223 -11.53 8.90 17.83
C LYS A 223 -11.48 9.93 16.71
N VAL A 224 -12.19 11.04 16.91
CA VAL A 224 -12.09 12.25 16.08
C VAL A 224 -11.03 13.15 16.68
N ILE A 225 -9.94 13.40 15.94
CA ILE A 225 -8.88 14.34 16.36
C ILE A 225 -9.23 15.76 15.92
N GLY A 226 -9.58 15.92 14.63
CA GLY A 226 -9.91 17.21 14.03
C GLY A 226 -11.09 17.06 13.08
N GLY A 227 -12.29 17.36 13.54
CA GLY A 227 -13.51 17.34 12.73
C GLY A 227 -13.89 18.75 12.31
N ASN A 228 -13.69 19.11 11.04
CA ASN A 228 -14.14 20.38 10.48
C ASN A 228 -15.56 20.25 9.96
N LEU A 229 -16.54 20.36 10.87
CA LEU A 229 -17.96 20.30 10.52
C LEU A 229 -18.49 21.70 10.23
N ASN A 230 -18.83 21.97 8.98
CA ASN A 230 -19.35 23.24 8.48
C ASN A 230 -20.87 23.14 8.27
N PHE A 231 -21.57 24.19 8.69
CA PHE A 231 -23.01 24.30 8.52
C PHE A 231 -23.35 25.34 7.46
N SER A 232 -24.36 25.07 6.62
CA SER A 232 -24.80 25.94 5.55
C SER A 232 -25.42 27.17 6.16
N ASN A 233 -25.49 28.03 6.69
CA ASN A 233 -26.12 29.17 7.34
C ASN A 233 -25.78 29.23 8.84
N GLU A 234 -24.51 29.06 9.19
CA GLU A 234 -24.04 29.02 10.57
C GLU A 234 -24.49 30.23 11.38
N THR A 235 -24.57 31.40 10.76
CA THR A 235 -25.02 32.66 11.40
C THR A 235 -26.47 32.65 11.86
N SER A 236 -27.31 31.81 11.27
CA SER A 236 -28.75 31.70 11.64
C SER A 236 -29.01 30.58 12.66
N LEU A 237 -28.00 29.77 12.99
CA LEU A 237 -28.12 28.64 13.90
C LEU A 237 -27.82 29.04 15.35
N SER A 238 -28.47 28.37 16.28
CA SER A 238 -28.11 28.49 17.70
C SER A 238 -26.70 27.93 17.92
N SER A 239 -25.79 28.75 18.42
CA SER A 239 -24.38 28.36 18.68
C SER A 239 -24.27 27.16 19.61
N ASN A 240 -25.15 27.04 20.60
CA ASN A 240 -25.18 25.91 21.53
C ASN A 240 -25.54 24.59 20.82
N LYS A 241 -26.52 24.60 19.91
CA LYS A 241 -26.90 23.42 19.14
C LYS A 241 -25.82 23.05 18.15
N ALA A 242 -25.21 24.01 17.48
CA ALA A 242 -24.08 23.76 16.56
C ALA A 242 -22.87 23.15 17.29
N SER A 243 -22.57 23.66 18.50
CA SER A 243 -21.49 23.09 19.33
C SER A 243 -21.80 21.67 19.81
N SER A 244 -23.05 21.41 20.24
CA SER A 244 -23.49 20.06 20.62
C SER A 244 -23.35 19.05 19.47
N VAL A 245 -23.75 19.46 18.25
CA VAL A 245 -23.61 18.62 17.06
C VAL A 245 -22.12 18.36 16.72
N ARG A 246 -21.24 19.36 16.83
CA ARG A 246 -19.80 19.16 16.64
C ARG A 246 -19.21 18.20 17.65
N SER A 247 -19.63 18.26 18.89
CA SER A 247 -19.13 17.37 19.96
C SER A 247 -19.72 15.96 19.92
N SER A 248 -20.82 15.75 19.21
CA SER A 248 -21.45 14.43 19.03
C SER A 248 -20.94 13.66 17.81
N LEU A 249 -19.92 14.19 17.10
CA LEU A 249 -19.36 13.49 15.95
C LEU A 249 -18.60 12.26 16.43
N GLU A 250 -19.07 11.10 15.99
CA GLU A 250 -18.47 9.80 16.21
C GLU A 250 -17.99 9.22 14.88
N VAL A 251 -16.99 8.37 14.94
CA VAL A 251 -16.43 7.69 13.78
C VAL A 251 -16.19 6.22 14.10
N GLU A 252 -16.47 5.37 13.12
CA GLU A 252 -16.15 3.95 13.16
C GLU A 252 -15.80 3.49 11.76
N ASN A 253 -14.75 2.69 11.61
CA ASN A 253 -14.46 2.06 10.33
C ASN A 253 -15.18 0.72 10.21
N GLU A 254 -15.98 0.58 9.15
CA GLU A 254 -16.75 -0.65 8.86
C GLU A 254 -15.87 -1.74 8.22
N GLU A 255 -14.78 -1.35 7.57
CA GLU A 255 -13.84 -2.26 6.92
C GLU A 255 -12.45 -2.15 7.54
N SER A 256 -11.69 -3.24 7.48
CA SER A 256 -10.30 -3.23 7.92
C SER A 256 -9.43 -2.49 6.90
N ILE A 257 -8.50 -1.68 7.39
CA ILE A 257 -7.47 -1.05 6.57
C ILE A 257 -6.26 -1.96 6.59
N THR A 258 -5.90 -2.51 5.42
CA THR A 258 -4.76 -3.40 5.24
C THR A 258 -3.99 -2.98 3.99
N GLY A 259 -2.71 -3.33 3.93
CA GLY A 259 -1.87 -3.05 2.76
C GLY A 259 -0.62 -2.25 3.07
N ASP A 260 -0.47 -1.80 4.30
CA ASP A 260 0.81 -1.26 4.77
C ASP A 260 1.72 -2.40 5.18
N THR A 261 2.95 -2.39 4.68
CA THR A 261 3.97 -3.40 4.97
C THR A 261 5.21 -2.76 5.55
N SER A 262 5.88 -3.49 6.43
CA SER A 262 7.17 -3.06 7.00
C SER A 262 8.22 -2.79 5.91
N VAL A 263 9.26 -2.05 6.29
CA VAL A 263 10.41 -1.76 5.40
C VAL A 263 10.98 -3.07 4.86
N LEU A 264 11.21 -3.10 3.54
CA LEU A 264 11.76 -4.27 2.87
C LEU A 264 13.19 -4.53 3.31
N SER A 265 13.55 -5.81 3.48
CA SER A 265 14.94 -6.17 3.68
C SER A 265 15.77 -5.91 2.39
N ALA A 266 17.08 -5.73 2.54
CA ALA A 266 17.97 -5.56 1.40
C ALA A 266 17.91 -6.74 0.41
N GLU A 267 17.64 -7.96 0.91
CA GLU A 267 17.45 -9.14 0.09
C GLU A 267 16.15 -9.14 -0.69
N ASP A 268 15.03 -8.74 -0.03
CA ASP A 268 13.74 -8.55 -0.72
C ASP A 268 13.86 -7.50 -1.83
N ILE A 269 14.57 -6.39 -1.58
CA ILE A 269 14.80 -5.34 -2.58
C ILE A 269 15.60 -5.89 -3.76
N ARG A 270 16.68 -6.65 -3.50
CA ARG A 270 17.53 -7.26 -4.53
C ARG A 270 16.73 -8.21 -5.42
N GLN A 271 15.95 -9.09 -4.81
CA GLN A 271 15.11 -10.06 -5.52
C GLN A 271 14.06 -9.37 -6.38
N ARG A 272 13.39 -8.36 -5.83
CA ARG A 272 12.37 -7.57 -6.55
C ARG A 272 12.98 -6.78 -7.71
N ALA A 273 14.15 -6.18 -7.52
CA ALA A 273 14.84 -5.43 -8.57
C ALA A 273 15.23 -6.34 -9.74
N PHE A 274 15.77 -7.53 -9.45
CA PHE A 274 16.12 -8.50 -10.47
C PHE A 274 14.90 -8.96 -11.28
N SER A 275 13.83 -9.35 -10.60
CA SER A 275 12.58 -9.79 -11.23
C SER A 275 11.92 -8.67 -12.04
N SER A 276 11.94 -7.41 -11.52
CA SER A 276 11.39 -6.25 -12.23
C SER A 276 12.11 -5.94 -13.53
N TYR A 277 13.44 -6.09 -13.55
CA TYR A 277 14.23 -5.87 -14.77
C TYR A 277 13.93 -6.92 -15.83
N ALA A 278 13.79 -8.19 -15.43
CA ALA A 278 13.51 -9.31 -16.34
C ALA A 278 12.12 -9.23 -17.00
N SER A 279 11.11 -8.71 -16.29
CA SER A 279 9.71 -8.72 -16.74
C SER A 279 9.39 -7.77 -17.92
N GLN A 280 10.20 -6.74 -18.15
CA GLN A 280 10.04 -5.74 -19.22
C GLN A 280 8.60 -5.17 -19.35
N GLY A 281 7.87 -5.10 -18.25
CA GLY A 281 6.51 -4.53 -18.21
C GLY A 281 5.40 -5.42 -18.79
N ARG A 282 5.63 -6.72 -18.93
CA ARG A 282 4.61 -7.71 -19.33
C ARG A 282 4.75 -8.98 -18.47
N ALA A 283 3.64 -9.63 -18.19
CA ALA A 283 3.60 -10.87 -17.44
C ALA A 283 3.55 -12.07 -18.40
N VAL A 284 4.62 -12.86 -18.44
CA VAL A 284 4.72 -14.08 -19.24
C VAL A 284 5.07 -15.28 -18.37
N THR A 285 5.97 -15.09 -17.40
CA THR A 285 6.40 -16.10 -16.45
C THR A 285 5.75 -15.93 -15.08
N ARG A 286 5.84 -16.94 -14.22
CA ARG A 286 5.39 -16.82 -12.81
C ARG A 286 6.06 -15.66 -12.11
N ASP A 287 7.38 -15.52 -12.30
CA ASP A 287 8.19 -14.48 -11.65
C ASP A 287 7.81 -13.07 -12.13
N ASP A 288 7.37 -12.92 -13.40
CA ASP A 288 6.86 -11.66 -13.91
C ASP A 288 5.58 -11.25 -13.18
N TYR A 289 4.63 -12.17 -12.98
CA TYR A 289 3.41 -11.91 -12.21
C TYR A 289 3.72 -11.52 -10.77
N VAL A 290 4.62 -12.24 -10.11
CA VAL A 290 5.09 -11.93 -8.75
C VAL A 290 5.71 -10.52 -8.70
N SER A 291 6.60 -10.22 -9.64
CA SER A 291 7.26 -8.93 -9.76
C SER A 291 6.26 -7.78 -9.96
N ILE A 292 5.29 -7.96 -10.86
CA ILE A 292 4.27 -6.95 -11.15
C ILE A 292 3.36 -6.72 -9.95
N CYS A 293 3.01 -7.76 -9.18
CA CYS A 293 2.26 -7.60 -7.93
C CYS A 293 3.01 -6.71 -6.93
N TYR A 294 4.30 -6.93 -6.75
CA TYR A 294 5.11 -6.10 -5.84
C TYR A 294 5.36 -4.67 -6.35
N ARG A 295 5.18 -4.43 -7.66
CA ARG A 295 5.27 -3.09 -8.27
C ARG A 295 3.98 -2.28 -8.15
N MET A 296 2.90 -2.87 -7.68
CA MET A 296 1.66 -2.12 -7.48
C MET A 296 1.90 -0.92 -6.56
N PRO A 297 1.49 0.30 -6.96
CA PRO A 297 1.68 1.48 -6.12
C PRO A 297 1.03 1.31 -4.75
N LYS A 298 1.74 1.65 -3.67
CA LYS A 298 1.30 1.48 -2.28
C LYS A 298 -0.06 2.13 -1.98
N LYS A 299 -0.44 3.17 -2.70
CA LYS A 299 -1.75 3.82 -2.60
C LYS A 299 -2.94 2.90 -2.88
N PHE A 300 -2.72 1.80 -3.61
CA PHE A 300 -3.74 0.79 -3.91
C PHE A 300 -3.69 -0.42 -2.97
N GLY A 301 -2.80 -0.39 -2.00
CA GLY A 301 -2.53 -1.46 -1.08
C GLY A 301 -1.16 -2.09 -1.31
N SER A 302 -0.68 -2.79 -0.31
CA SER A 302 0.65 -3.41 -0.34
C SER A 302 0.57 -4.88 0.01
N ILE A 303 1.33 -5.70 -0.71
CA ILE A 303 1.39 -7.14 -0.55
C ILE A 303 2.70 -7.51 0.09
N LYS A 304 2.66 -8.31 1.16
CA LYS A 304 3.86 -8.78 1.86
C LYS A 304 4.46 -10.01 1.18
N ARG A 305 3.60 -10.97 0.84
CA ARG A 305 4.00 -12.20 0.13
C ARG A 305 3.00 -12.52 -0.98
N VAL A 306 3.52 -13.00 -2.09
CA VAL A 306 2.73 -13.43 -3.24
C VAL A 306 3.37 -14.65 -3.89
N ASN A 307 2.55 -15.58 -4.35
CA ASN A 307 2.97 -16.69 -5.18
C ASN A 307 1.95 -16.97 -6.28
N VAL A 308 2.41 -17.47 -7.40
CA VAL A 308 1.58 -17.81 -8.55
C VAL A 308 1.73 -19.29 -8.86
N MET A 309 0.61 -19.97 -8.93
CA MET A 309 0.55 -21.39 -9.28
C MET A 309 -0.42 -21.60 -10.44
N GLN A 310 -0.13 -22.60 -11.25
CA GLN A 310 -1.09 -23.05 -12.26
C GLN A 310 -2.20 -23.82 -11.55
N ASP A 311 -3.45 -23.55 -11.91
CA ASP A 311 -4.58 -24.32 -11.43
C ASP A 311 -4.55 -25.73 -12.01
N SER A 312 -4.40 -26.74 -11.15
CA SER A 312 -4.34 -28.15 -11.53
C SER A 312 -5.70 -28.72 -11.94
N ASP A 313 -6.78 -28.10 -11.46
CA ASP A 313 -8.15 -28.60 -11.63
C ASP A 313 -8.84 -27.99 -12.85
N SER A 314 -8.25 -26.96 -13.45
CA SER A 314 -8.82 -26.26 -14.59
C SER A 314 -8.21 -26.74 -15.90
N PHE A 315 -9.07 -27.16 -16.85
CA PHE A 315 -8.69 -27.39 -18.24
C PHE A 315 -8.31 -26.09 -18.98
N LYS A 316 -8.51 -24.94 -18.36
CA LYS A 316 -8.15 -23.60 -18.84
C LYS A 316 -6.78 -23.23 -18.29
N ARG A 317 -6.09 -22.31 -18.97
CA ARG A 317 -4.87 -21.68 -18.46
C ARG A 317 -5.22 -20.69 -17.34
N ASN A 318 -5.68 -21.23 -16.21
CA ASN A 318 -6.01 -20.45 -15.04
C ASN A 318 -4.81 -20.40 -14.10
N LEU A 319 -4.50 -19.21 -13.62
CA LEU A 319 -3.42 -18.97 -12.66
C LEU A 319 -4.05 -18.61 -11.33
N ASN A 320 -3.68 -19.37 -10.29
CA ASN A 320 -4.04 -19.08 -8.92
C ASN A 320 -2.95 -18.20 -8.30
N LEU A 321 -3.30 -16.98 -7.97
CA LEU A 321 -2.42 -16.00 -7.33
C LEU A 321 -2.73 -15.96 -5.85
N TYR A 322 -1.82 -16.50 -5.02
CA TYR A 322 -1.95 -16.49 -3.56
C TYR A 322 -1.29 -15.24 -3.00
N VAL A 323 -2.04 -14.49 -2.17
CA VAL A 323 -1.57 -13.23 -1.60
C VAL A 323 -1.72 -13.22 -0.08
N LEU A 324 -0.78 -12.58 0.59
CA LEU A 324 -0.81 -12.30 2.02
C LEU A 324 -0.39 -10.86 2.27
N GLY A 325 -1.15 -10.19 3.13
CA GLY A 325 -0.83 -8.87 3.66
C GLY A 325 -0.06 -8.94 4.97
N GLU A 326 0.13 -7.80 5.60
CA GLU A 326 0.78 -7.65 6.89
C GLU A 326 -0.15 -6.95 7.87
N SER A 327 -0.24 -7.47 9.09
CA SER A 327 -1.00 -6.87 10.17
C SER A 327 -0.24 -5.69 10.81
N PRO A 328 -0.90 -4.85 11.64
CA PRO A 328 -0.24 -3.79 12.41
C PRO A 328 0.92 -4.28 13.30
N GLN A 329 0.89 -5.55 13.69
CA GLN A 329 1.92 -6.20 14.49
C GLN A 329 3.04 -6.84 13.65
N GLN A 330 3.14 -6.49 12.36
CA GLN A 330 4.11 -7.03 11.41
C GLN A 330 4.01 -8.55 11.21
N LYS A 331 2.79 -9.11 11.33
CA LYS A 331 2.49 -10.52 11.13
C LYS A 331 1.72 -10.73 9.85
N LEU A 332 1.83 -11.93 9.28
CA LEU A 332 1.08 -12.26 8.07
C LEU A 332 -0.42 -12.33 8.35
N MET A 333 -1.20 -11.78 7.44
CA MET A 333 -2.65 -11.83 7.49
C MET A 333 -3.28 -11.98 6.10
N VAL A 334 -4.50 -12.44 6.09
CA VAL A 334 -5.34 -12.48 4.90
C VAL A 334 -5.64 -11.07 4.40
N THR A 335 -5.60 -10.87 3.09
CA THR A 335 -5.85 -9.58 2.46
C THR A 335 -7.35 -9.27 2.35
N ASN A 336 -7.72 -7.99 2.37
CA ASN A 336 -9.11 -7.58 2.19
C ASN A 336 -9.53 -7.64 0.69
N THR A 337 -10.83 -7.62 0.46
CA THR A 337 -11.42 -7.70 -0.88
C THR A 337 -11.00 -6.53 -1.76
N THR A 338 -10.96 -5.30 -1.21
CA THR A 338 -10.57 -4.09 -1.94
C THR A 338 -9.15 -4.18 -2.51
N LEU A 339 -8.20 -4.72 -1.73
CA LEU A 339 -6.83 -4.92 -2.23
C LEU A 339 -6.78 -5.93 -3.36
N LYS A 340 -7.55 -7.03 -3.26
CA LYS A 340 -7.65 -8.05 -4.32
C LYS A 340 -8.26 -7.46 -5.60
N ASP A 341 -9.28 -6.63 -5.49
CA ASP A 341 -9.91 -5.96 -6.62
C ASP A 341 -8.94 -4.97 -7.29
N ASN A 342 -8.23 -4.17 -6.51
CA ASN A 342 -7.18 -3.28 -7.01
C ASN A 342 -6.06 -4.06 -7.72
N LEU A 343 -5.63 -5.17 -7.12
CA LEU A 343 -4.61 -6.03 -7.72
C LEU A 343 -5.09 -6.64 -9.04
N LYS A 344 -6.34 -7.05 -9.11
CA LYS A 344 -6.95 -7.57 -10.34
C LYS A 344 -6.95 -6.53 -11.47
N VAL A 345 -7.35 -5.29 -11.14
CA VAL A 345 -7.31 -4.17 -12.11
C VAL A 345 -5.88 -3.87 -12.53
N TRP A 346 -4.94 -3.87 -11.59
CA TRP A 346 -3.53 -3.65 -11.86
C TRP A 346 -2.94 -4.71 -12.80
N LEU A 347 -3.15 -5.99 -12.51
CA LEU A 347 -2.64 -7.11 -13.30
C LEU A 347 -3.25 -7.18 -14.72
N ASN A 348 -4.48 -6.72 -14.90
CA ASN A 348 -5.13 -6.68 -16.21
C ASN A 348 -4.38 -5.84 -17.25
N LYS A 349 -3.54 -4.88 -16.83
CA LYS A 349 -2.70 -4.06 -17.71
C LYS A 349 -1.51 -4.84 -18.28
N TYR A 350 -1.05 -5.88 -17.58
CA TYR A 350 0.21 -6.56 -17.85
C TYR A 350 0.05 -8.03 -18.26
N ARG A 351 -1.09 -8.65 -17.94
CA ARG A 351 -1.35 -10.07 -18.22
C ARG A 351 -1.44 -10.36 -19.72
N MET A 352 -1.10 -11.59 -20.08
CA MET A 352 -1.35 -12.07 -21.44
C MET A 352 -2.85 -12.23 -21.69
N MET A 353 -3.26 -12.07 -22.96
CA MET A 353 -4.68 -12.10 -23.37
C MET A 353 -5.38 -13.42 -23.01
N ASN A 354 -4.66 -14.52 -23.02
CA ASN A 354 -5.19 -15.86 -22.77
C ASN A 354 -5.11 -16.31 -21.31
N ASP A 355 -4.48 -15.53 -20.43
CA ASP A 355 -4.32 -15.89 -19.03
C ASP A 355 -5.52 -15.40 -18.23
N THR A 356 -6.11 -16.28 -17.45
CA THR A 356 -7.10 -15.96 -16.42
C THR A 356 -6.44 -16.04 -15.06
N ILE A 357 -6.76 -15.10 -14.18
CA ILE A 357 -6.12 -14.99 -12.85
C ILE A 357 -7.19 -15.00 -11.79
N ASP A 358 -7.09 -15.95 -10.87
CA ASP A 358 -7.87 -15.99 -9.65
C ASP A 358 -7.00 -15.57 -8.47
N ILE A 359 -7.44 -14.54 -7.72
CA ILE A 359 -6.71 -14.02 -6.58
C ILE A 359 -7.27 -14.66 -5.31
N LEU A 360 -6.45 -15.49 -4.69
CA LEU A 360 -6.79 -16.30 -3.54
C LEU A 360 -5.99 -15.87 -2.31
N ASP A 361 -6.49 -16.17 -1.13
CA ASP A 361 -5.75 -15.97 0.10
C ASP A 361 -4.70 -17.05 0.28
N GLY A 362 -3.50 -16.62 0.66
CA GLY A 362 -2.46 -17.55 1.10
C GLY A 362 -2.80 -18.16 2.46
N THR A 363 -2.25 -19.33 2.73
CA THR A 363 -2.39 -20.04 3.99
C THR A 363 -1.22 -19.71 4.92
N VAL A 364 -1.49 -19.36 6.19
CA VAL A 364 -0.45 -19.17 7.20
C VAL A 364 -0.42 -20.37 8.14
N ILE A 365 0.73 -21.05 8.21
CA ILE A 365 0.99 -22.18 9.11
C ILE A 365 1.82 -21.66 10.27
N ASN A 366 1.23 -21.58 11.46
CA ASN A 366 1.95 -21.17 12.66
C ASN A 366 2.66 -22.35 13.30
N TYR A 367 3.92 -22.15 13.68
CA TYR A 367 4.72 -23.19 14.34
C TYR A 367 5.52 -22.64 15.51
N GLY A 368 5.98 -23.55 16.38
CA GLY A 368 6.89 -23.27 17.47
C GLY A 368 8.12 -24.17 17.38
N ILE A 369 9.19 -23.78 18.06
CA ILE A 369 10.44 -24.52 18.16
C ILE A 369 10.64 -24.96 19.61
N GLU A 370 10.75 -26.27 19.84
CA GLU A 370 11.16 -26.83 21.11
C GLU A 370 12.53 -27.47 20.93
N PHE A 371 13.50 -27.10 21.80
CA PHE A 371 14.86 -27.60 21.68
C PHE A 371 15.47 -27.98 23.03
N GLU A 372 16.42 -28.91 22.97
CA GLU A 372 17.16 -29.38 24.12
C GLU A 372 18.66 -29.26 23.86
N ILE A 373 19.38 -28.57 24.76
CA ILE A 373 20.81 -28.29 24.65
C ILE A 373 21.58 -28.82 25.86
N LEU A 374 22.83 -29.17 25.62
CA LEU A 374 23.84 -29.45 26.63
C LEU A 374 24.72 -28.21 26.81
N ALA A 375 24.68 -27.58 28.00
CA ALA A 375 25.51 -26.42 28.30
C ALA A 375 26.85 -26.80 28.91
N ASP A 376 27.87 -25.95 28.70
CA ASP A 376 29.16 -26.08 29.37
C ASP A 376 28.99 -25.96 30.90
N LYS A 377 29.63 -26.87 31.64
CA LYS A 377 29.58 -26.92 33.11
C LYS A 377 30.13 -25.64 33.79
N ASN A 378 30.99 -24.89 33.09
CA ASN A 378 31.60 -23.67 33.60
C ASN A 378 30.74 -22.41 33.38
N MET A 379 29.62 -22.52 32.66
CA MET A 379 28.71 -21.40 32.34
C MET A 379 27.38 -21.55 33.06
N ASN A 380 26.72 -20.40 33.27
CA ASN A 380 25.39 -20.39 33.85
C ASN A 380 24.36 -20.90 32.79
N ARG A 381 23.70 -22.01 33.08
CA ARG A 381 22.74 -22.69 32.21
C ARG A 381 21.61 -21.77 31.75
N TYR A 382 21.09 -20.92 32.63
CA TYR A 382 20.02 -19.99 32.29
C TYR A 382 20.45 -18.90 31.31
N THR A 383 21.69 -18.38 31.48
CA THR A 383 22.26 -17.40 30.57
C THR A 383 22.46 -17.98 29.17
N VAL A 384 22.99 -19.21 29.09
CA VAL A 384 23.17 -19.92 27.82
C VAL A 384 21.81 -20.15 27.14
N LEU A 385 20.82 -20.64 27.89
CA LEU A 385 19.46 -20.85 27.38
C LEU A 385 18.85 -19.56 26.82
N GLN A 386 18.96 -18.45 27.57
CA GLN A 386 18.44 -17.17 27.15
C GLN A 386 19.13 -16.64 25.88
N SER A 387 20.44 -16.89 25.75
CA SER A 387 21.21 -16.55 24.54
C SER A 387 20.76 -17.38 23.34
N CYS A 388 20.46 -18.68 23.53
CA CYS A 388 19.91 -19.54 22.48
C CYS A 388 18.53 -19.08 22.01
N VAL A 389 17.62 -18.78 22.93
CA VAL A 389 16.28 -18.29 22.62
C VAL A 389 16.38 -16.98 21.84
N ARG A 390 17.18 -16.02 22.31
CA ARG A 390 17.40 -14.75 21.62
C ARG A 390 17.97 -14.94 20.23
N ARG A 391 18.96 -15.82 20.08
CA ARG A 391 19.56 -16.10 18.75
C ARG A 391 18.58 -16.72 17.78
N LEU A 392 17.72 -17.63 18.21
CA LEU A 392 16.65 -18.18 17.40
C LEU A 392 15.60 -17.13 17.05
N GLN A 393 15.26 -16.23 17.96
CA GLN A 393 14.34 -15.11 17.69
C GLN A 393 14.90 -14.17 16.62
N GLU A 394 16.20 -13.83 16.68
CA GLU A 394 16.86 -13.01 15.66
C GLU A 394 16.84 -13.65 14.28
N VAL A 395 17.19 -14.93 14.19
CA VAL A 395 17.23 -15.66 12.90
C VAL A 395 15.83 -15.84 12.31
N ASN A 396 14.83 -16.12 13.13
CA ASN A 396 13.45 -16.32 12.70
C ASN A 396 12.61 -15.02 12.70
N SER A 397 13.25 -13.85 12.79
CA SER A 397 12.55 -12.56 12.64
C SER A 397 12.17 -12.26 11.19
N VAL A 398 12.82 -12.89 10.23
CA VAL A 398 12.52 -12.75 8.81
C VAL A 398 11.33 -13.64 8.46
N ILE A 399 10.34 -13.05 7.80
CA ILE A 399 9.15 -13.76 7.33
C ILE A 399 9.51 -14.63 6.13
N ASN A 400 9.23 -15.92 6.21
CA ASN A 400 9.47 -16.89 5.14
C ASN A 400 8.67 -16.56 3.86
N ASN A 401 9.08 -17.14 2.74
CA ASN A 401 8.36 -17.08 1.48
C ASN A 401 7.35 -18.24 1.36
N PHE A 402 6.48 -18.15 0.36
CA PHE A 402 5.57 -19.25 0.04
C PHE A 402 6.34 -20.52 -0.33
N GLY A 403 5.92 -21.66 0.21
CA GLY A 403 6.55 -22.96 -0.05
C GLY A 403 7.96 -23.11 0.53
N GLU A 404 8.46 -22.16 1.29
CA GLU A 404 9.78 -22.21 1.90
C GLU A 404 9.79 -23.23 3.04
N PRO A 405 10.63 -24.31 2.96
CA PRO A 405 10.66 -25.33 3.98
C PRO A 405 11.33 -24.83 5.27
N ILE A 406 10.88 -25.32 6.42
CA ILE A 406 11.53 -25.04 7.69
C ILE A 406 12.75 -25.96 7.83
N SER A 407 13.96 -25.38 7.86
CA SER A 407 15.20 -26.14 7.97
C SER A 407 15.55 -26.45 9.43
N ILE A 408 15.31 -27.68 9.86
CA ILE A 408 15.71 -28.19 11.18
C ILE A 408 17.24 -28.17 11.32
N SER A 409 17.96 -28.50 10.26
CA SER A 409 19.44 -28.47 10.25
C SER A 409 20.01 -27.08 10.51
N ASN A 410 19.36 -26.02 9.99
CA ASN A 410 19.78 -24.64 10.23
C ASN A 410 19.57 -24.25 11.70
N ILE A 411 18.51 -24.75 12.34
CA ILE A 411 18.24 -24.51 13.76
C ILE A 411 19.35 -25.17 14.61
N TYR A 412 19.71 -26.43 14.33
CA TYR A 412 20.85 -27.10 14.99
C TYR A 412 22.15 -26.33 14.85
N GLN A 413 22.48 -25.88 13.64
CA GLN A 413 23.68 -25.07 13.39
C GLN A 413 23.66 -23.74 14.13
N THR A 414 22.50 -23.11 14.22
CA THR A 414 22.33 -21.83 14.89
C THR A 414 22.55 -21.98 16.40
N LEU A 415 22.00 -23.03 17.00
CA LEU A 415 22.16 -23.33 18.43
C LEU A 415 23.60 -23.70 18.77
N ASN A 416 24.23 -24.54 17.97
CA ASN A 416 25.63 -24.96 18.20
C ASN A 416 26.68 -23.85 18.03
N LYS A 417 26.30 -22.70 17.43
CA LYS A 417 27.15 -21.52 17.32
C LYS A 417 27.05 -20.57 18.52
N VAL A 418 26.15 -20.83 19.45
CA VAL A 418 25.97 -19.98 20.65
C VAL A 418 27.03 -20.35 21.67
N ASP A 419 27.73 -19.34 22.20
CA ASP A 419 28.75 -19.53 23.22
C ASP A 419 28.19 -20.22 24.46
N GLY A 420 28.84 -21.28 24.91
CA GLY A 420 28.43 -22.07 26.05
C GLY A 420 27.51 -23.27 25.74
N VAL A 421 27.14 -23.48 24.48
CA VAL A 421 26.48 -24.69 24.01
C VAL A 421 27.53 -25.68 23.61
N VAL A 422 27.53 -26.87 24.23
CA VAL A 422 28.44 -28.01 23.91
C VAL A 422 27.85 -28.81 22.75
N ASP A 423 26.55 -29.10 22.83
CA ASP A 423 25.85 -29.83 21.78
C ASP A 423 24.33 -29.56 21.88
N THR A 424 23.62 -29.69 20.76
CA THR A 424 22.17 -29.67 20.68
C THR A 424 21.65 -31.09 20.58
N HIS A 425 20.92 -31.53 21.61
CA HIS A 425 20.46 -32.90 21.72
C HIS A 425 19.25 -33.19 20.84
N ASP A 426 18.25 -32.29 20.87
CA ASP A 426 17.00 -32.46 20.12
C ASP A 426 16.43 -31.13 19.68
N VAL A 427 15.81 -31.09 18.50
CA VAL A 427 15.05 -29.94 17.98
C VAL A 427 13.76 -30.47 17.38
N LYS A 428 12.64 -30.01 17.93
CA LYS A 428 11.30 -30.38 17.50
C LYS A 428 10.52 -29.19 17.03
N ILE A 429 9.91 -29.28 15.87
CA ILE A 429 8.96 -28.30 15.36
C ILE A 429 7.55 -28.71 15.80
N VAL A 430 6.79 -27.80 16.36
CA VAL A 430 5.44 -28.06 16.89
C VAL A 430 4.45 -27.14 16.16
N ASN A 431 3.37 -27.74 15.64
CA ASN A 431 2.29 -26.96 15.05
C ASN A 431 1.53 -26.16 16.13
N LYS A 432 1.20 -24.91 15.83
CA LYS A 432 0.38 -24.03 16.66
C LYS A 432 -0.90 -23.67 15.90
N SER A 433 -2.06 -24.01 16.45
CA SER A 433 -3.34 -23.71 15.80
C SER A 433 -4.41 -23.33 16.81
N GLY A 434 -5.36 -22.51 16.38
CA GLY A 434 -6.49 -22.05 17.20
C GLY A 434 -6.14 -20.89 18.15
N GLY A 435 -7.15 -20.25 18.71
CA GLY A 435 -6.99 -19.07 19.58
C GLY A 435 -6.44 -17.86 18.81
N ALA A 436 -5.26 -17.39 19.17
CA ALA A 436 -4.58 -16.28 18.47
C ALA A 436 -3.85 -16.73 17.18
N TYR A 437 -3.64 -18.03 17.02
CA TYR A 437 -2.98 -18.60 15.84
C TYR A 437 -3.99 -18.88 14.72
N SER A 438 -3.46 -19.16 13.53
CA SER A 438 -4.25 -19.64 12.39
C SER A 438 -5.08 -20.88 12.78
N ASN A 439 -6.31 -20.98 12.24
CA ASN A 439 -7.17 -22.14 12.47
C ASN A 439 -6.71 -23.41 11.71
N ILE A 440 -5.59 -23.32 11.02
CA ILE A 440 -5.08 -24.41 10.18
C ILE A 440 -4.20 -25.32 11.02
N SER A 441 -4.61 -26.57 11.13
CA SER A 441 -3.79 -27.62 11.71
C SER A 441 -2.95 -28.26 10.61
N TYR A 442 -1.63 -28.17 10.74
CA TYR A 442 -0.68 -28.77 9.82
C TYR A 442 0.06 -29.93 10.48
N ASP A 443 -0.02 -31.10 9.87
CA ASP A 443 0.69 -32.30 10.37
C ASP A 443 2.17 -32.21 9.99
N ILE A 444 3.00 -31.77 10.94
CA ILE A 444 4.43 -31.60 10.75
C ILE A 444 5.12 -32.93 10.55
N ASP A 445 4.75 -33.94 11.34
CA ASP A 445 5.42 -35.25 11.34
C ASP A 445 5.27 -35.98 10.00
N SER A 446 4.12 -35.87 9.37
CA SER A 446 3.87 -36.44 8.02
C SER A 446 4.59 -35.67 6.89
N ASN A 447 4.99 -34.43 7.14
CA ASN A 447 5.63 -33.57 6.14
C ASN A 447 7.12 -33.30 6.40
N ILE A 448 7.73 -34.07 7.30
CA ILE A 448 9.19 -34.08 7.46
C ILE A 448 9.80 -34.80 6.26
N SER A 449 10.89 -34.24 5.71
CA SER A 449 11.67 -34.88 4.65
C SER A 449 12.25 -36.23 5.12
N ASN A 450 12.45 -37.15 4.18
CA ASN A 450 12.96 -38.53 4.50
C ASN A 450 14.28 -38.55 5.28
N ASP A 451 15.08 -37.48 5.19
CA ASP A 451 16.33 -37.32 5.94
C ASP A 451 16.15 -36.59 7.29
N GLY A 452 14.92 -36.22 7.66
CA GLY A 452 14.60 -35.57 8.95
C GLY A 452 15.12 -34.12 9.07
N ARG A 453 15.60 -33.53 7.99
CA ARG A 453 16.30 -32.21 8.03
C ARG A 453 15.42 -31.02 7.76
N MET A 454 14.28 -31.21 7.11
CA MET A 454 13.39 -30.14 6.67
C MET A 454 11.93 -30.53 6.89
N VAL A 455 11.11 -29.56 7.27
CA VAL A 455 9.66 -29.67 7.19
C VAL A 455 9.19 -29.02 5.91
N MET A 456 8.56 -29.77 5.03
CA MET A 456 8.06 -29.29 3.75
C MET A 456 6.81 -28.44 4.00
N ILE A 457 6.68 -27.31 3.33
CA ILE A 457 5.53 -26.41 3.39
C ILE A 457 4.88 -26.38 1.99
N PRO A 458 3.55 -26.43 1.88
CA PRO A 458 2.87 -26.31 0.60
C PRO A 458 3.13 -24.98 -0.09
N GLU A 459 3.18 -24.98 -1.43
CA GLU A 459 3.46 -23.79 -2.24
C GLU A 459 2.41 -22.66 -2.09
N ASN A 460 1.22 -22.94 -1.56
CA ASN A 460 0.16 -21.97 -1.24
C ASN A 460 0.17 -21.53 0.24
N ALA A 461 1.19 -21.95 1.00
CA ALA A 461 1.28 -21.66 2.43
C ALA A 461 2.62 -21.01 2.77
N VAL A 462 2.62 -20.24 3.85
CA VAL A 462 3.80 -19.62 4.48
C VAL A 462 3.89 -20.07 5.93
N ALA A 463 5.08 -20.49 6.36
CA ALA A 463 5.33 -20.84 7.75
C ALA A 463 5.76 -19.59 8.55
N GLU A 464 5.13 -19.34 9.71
CA GLU A 464 5.41 -18.19 10.56
C GLU A 464 5.44 -18.57 12.04
N ILE A 465 6.38 -17.99 12.81
CA ILE A 465 6.36 -17.99 14.28
C ILE A 465 5.60 -16.73 14.74
N LEU A 466 4.38 -16.90 15.21
CA LEU A 466 3.53 -15.76 15.55
C LEU A 466 4.06 -15.01 16.78
N THR A 467 4.40 -15.73 17.85
CA THR A 467 4.84 -15.15 19.12
C THR A 467 6.20 -15.75 19.53
N PRO A 468 7.33 -15.22 19.01
CA PRO A 468 8.65 -15.81 19.25
C PRO A 468 9.02 -15.98 20.73
N SER A 469 8.46 -15.15 21.61
CA SER A 469 8.71 -15.22 23.06
C SER A 469 8.07 -16.41 23.77
N SER A 470 6.95 -16.93 23.24
CA SER A 470 6.22 -18.07 23.79
C SER A 470 6.36 -19.35 22.96
N ASP A 471 6.65 -19.21 21.68
CA ASP A 471 6.67 -20.31 20.71
C ASP A 471 8.06 -20.97 20.60
N ILE A 472 9.11 -20.27 21.04
CA ILE A 472 10.47 -20.80 21.12
C ILE A 472 10.74 -21.20 22.57
N LYS A 473 10.85 -22.50 22.83
CA LYS A 473 11.06 -23.08 24.15
C LYS A 473 12.29 -23.98 24.16
N GLY A 474 13.14 -23.81 25.14
CA GLY A 474 14.33 -24.63 25.32
C GLY A 474 14.44 -25.23 26.70
N VAL A 475 15.12 -26.37 26.76
CA VAL A 475 15.52 -27.06 27.98
C VAL A 475 17.03 -27.25 27.97
N VAL A 476 17.67 -27.06 29.13
CA VAL A 476 19.13 -27.27 29.31
C VAL A 476 19.35 -28.47 30.20
N ARG A 477 20.11 -29.42 29.70
CA ARG A 477 20.61 -30.58 30.48
C ARG A 477 21.93 -30.26 31.18
#